data_28f42c31a39e020dd74fe1880761ae38
#
_entry.id   28f42c31a39e020dd74fe1880761ae38
#
_cell.length_a   1.000
_cell.length_b   1.000
_cell.length_c   1.000
_cell.angle_alpha   90.00
_cell.angle_beta   90.00
_cell.angle_gamma   90.00
#
_symmetry.space_group_name_H-M   'P 1'
#
loop_
_entity.id
_entity.type
_entity.pdbx_description
1 polymer ?
#
loop_
_entity_poly.entity_id
_entity_poly.type
_entity_poly.pdbx_seq_one_letter_code
_entity_poly.pdbx_strand_id
1 'polypeptide(L)'
;NNNFHKVYCINGCELFEDNKNYSYWESNFVTSDEEEIADFLNSSELSKNKNILHIGIGNSFLANNLNNYKSIDGITISNNELSNGQNLKLPNYNIFFKNKYSKGDLIKDKINYYDLIIDNNLKSFACCEYSFEDLIIKYKKYLKNGGYIISSLKGMSWSRIVKPVYSFSLKKFFYKRLKEFDGPKTNLMSFNDCQKLSSKHNFTLDSKVNNLIFFKKNQ
;
A
#
# COMPACT_ATOMS: atom_id res chain seq x y z
N ASN A 1 -1.89 16.96 19.90
CA ASN A 1 -1.51 16.10 18.78
C ASN A 1 -0.88 14.78 19.20
N ASN A 2 -0.07 14.78 20.30
CA ASN A 2 0.54 13.56 20.82
C ASN A 2 -0.46 12.55 21.42
N ASN A 3 -1.59 13.05 21.94
CA ASN A 3 -2.64 12.17 22.50
C ASN A 3 -3.41 11.42 21.41
N PHE A 4 -3.63 12.05 20.25
CA PHE A 4 -4.26 11.40 19.12
C PHE A 4 -3.43 10.22 18.61
N HIS A 5 -2.12 10.42 18.45
CA HIS A 5 -1.19 9.37 18.07
C HIS A 5 -1.23 8.17 19.03
N LYS A 6 -1.17 8.42 20.36
CA LYS A 6 -1.20 7.36 21.36
C LYS A 6 -2.46 6.49 21.28
N VAL A 7 -3.62 7.12 21.11
CA VAL A 7 -4.91 6.40 21.10
C VAL A 7 -5.03 5.53 19.85
N TYR A 8 -4.74 6.07 18.66
CA TYR A 8 -5.00 5.37 17.41
C TYR A 8 -3.88 4.41 16.98
N CYS A 9 -2.62 4.77 17.22
CA CYS A 9 -1.51 3.89 16.86
C CYS A 9 -1.32 2.71 17.81
N ILE A 10 -1.85 2.77 19.04
CA ILE A 10 -1.77 1.65 19.98
C ILE A 10 -2.86 0.61 19.71
N ASN A 11 -4.07 1.04 19.34
CA ASN A 11 -5.25 0.18 19.33
C ASN A 11 -5.88 -0.02 17.94
N GLY A 12 -5.57 0.81 16.95
CA GLY A 12 -6.40 0.90 15.75
C GLY A 12 -5.86 0.17 14.53
N CYS A 13 -4.60 0.40 14.18
CA CYS A 13 -4.09 -0.06 12.89
C CYS A 13 -3.83 -1.57 12.86
N GLU A 14 -3.52 -2.18 14.00
CA GLU A 14 -3.16 -3.60 14.08
C GLU A 14 -4.36 -4.55 14.09
N LEU A 15 -5.54 -4.05 14.44
CA LEU A 15 -6.75 -4.86 14.62
C LEU A 15 -7.75 -4.74 13.46
N PHE A 16 -7.37 -4.07 12.38
CA PHE A 16 -8.29 -3.84 11.28
C PHE A 16 -8.31 -5.05 10.34
N GLU A 17 -9.34 -5.87 10.48
CA GLU A 17 -9.70 -6.91 9.53
C GLU A 17 -10.81 -6.39 8.62
N ASP A 18 -10.63 -6.47 7.31
CA ASP A 18 -11.65 -6.05 6.36
C ASP A 18 -12.15 -7.19 5.50
N ASN A 19 -13.06 -7.98 6.05
CA ASN A 19 -13.73 -9.05 5.30
C ASN A 19 -14.65 -8.52 4.19
N LYS A 20 -15.02 -7.23 4.23
CA LYS A 20 -15.84 -6.60 3.18
C LYS A 20 -15.09 -6.41 1.87
N ASN A 21 -13.77 -6.41 1.91
CA ASN A 21 -12.96 -6.28 0.70
C ASN A 21 -13.10 -7.45 -0.23
N TYR A 22 -13.36 -8.63 0.31
CA TYR A 22 -13.46 -9.79 -0.54
C TYR A 22 -14.71 -9.77 -1.43
N SER A 23 -15.84 -9.31 -0.90
CA SER A 23 -17.07 -9.18 -1.72
C SER A 23 -16.90 -8.20 -2.89
N TYR A 24 -16.00 -7.21 -2.77
CA TYR A 24 -15.61 -6.37 -3.90
C TYR A 24 -14.91 -7.20 -4.99
N TRP A 25 -14.00 -8.09 -4.61
CA TRP A 25 -13.20 -8.90 -5.55
C TRP A 25 -14.00 -10.03 -6.20
N GLU A 26 -15.15 -10.43 -5.63
CA GLU A 26 -16.09 -11.36 -6.27
C GLU A 26 -16.71 -10.77 -7.55
N SER A 27 -16.93 -9.45 -7.55
CA SER A 27 -17.54 -8.74 -8.69
C SER A 27 -16.53 -7.97 -9.56
N ASN A 28 -15.32 -7.70 -9.04
CA ASN A 28 -14.29 -6.91 -9.70
C ASN A 28 -12.98 -7.69 -9.69
N PHE A 29 -12.54 -8.12 -10.85
CA PHE A 29 -11.34 -8.95 -10.96
C PHE A 29 -10.06 -8.18 -10.66
N VAL A 30 -9.97 -6.91 -11.05
CA VAL A 30 -8.79 -6.06 -10.90
C VAL A 30 -9.20 -4.59 -10.74
N THR A 31 -8.38 -3.79 -10.08
CA THR A 31 -8.49 -2.34 -10.10
C THR A 31 -7.65 -1.75 -11.22
N SER A 32 -8.08 -0.61 -11.78
CA SER A 32 -7.37 0.02 -12.91
C SER A 32 -5.95 0.48 -12.58
N ASP A 33 -5.66 0.72 -11.31
CA ASP A 33 -4.32 1.06 -10.83
C ASP A 33 -3.42 -0.18 -10.72
N GLU A 34 -3.98 -1.31 -10.31
CA GLU A 34 -3.28 -2.58 -10.24
C GLU A 34 -2.97 -3.13 -11.64
N GLU A 35 -3.93 -3.02 -12.57
CA GLU A 35 -3.74 -3.36 -13.98
C GLU A 35 -2.61 -2.52 -14.62
N GLU A 36 -2.63 -1.20 -14.40
CA GLU A 36 -1.59 -0.29 -14.89
C GLU A 36 -0.19 -0.64 -14.35
N ILE A 37 -0.10 -1.06 -13.09
CA ILE A 37 1.16 -1.53 -12.49
C ILE A 37 1.62 -2.83 -13.17
N ALA A 38 0.73 -3.81 -13.35
CA ALA A 38 1.08 -5.09 -13.97
C ALA A 38 1.56 -4.91 -15.41
N ASP A 39 0.85 -4.11 -16.20
CA ASP A 39 1.19 -3.82 -17.59
C ASP A 39 2.56 -3.13 -17.71
N PHE A 40 2.82 -2.15 -16.85
CA PHE A 40 4.10 -1.47 -16.81
C PHE A 40 5.23 -2.42 -16.43
N LEU A 41 5.07 -3.22 -15.39
CA LEU A 41 6.11 -4.13 -14.91
C LEU A 41 6.44 -5.22 -15.96
N ASN A 42 5.43 -5.71 -16.64
CA ASN A 42 5.62 -6.70 -17.70
C ASN A 42 6.30 -6.10 -18.96
N SER A 43 5.89 -4.91 -19.38
CA SER A 43 6.44 -4.24 -20.57
C SER A 43 7.86 -3.71 -20.37
N SER A 44 8.19 -3.23 -19.17
CA SER A 44 9.51 -2.67 -18.82
C SER A 44 10.52 -3.72 -18.38
N GLU A 45 10.09 -4.97 -18.19
CA GLU A 45 10.88 -6.03 -17.56
C GLU A 45 11.45 -5.68 -16.15
N LEU A 46 10.92 -4.63 -15.51
CA LEU A 46 11.42 -4.17 -14.21
C LEU A 46 11.24 -5.21 -13.11
N SER A 47 10.24 -6.09 -13.23
CA SER A 47 10.00 -7.21 -12.30
C SER A 47 10.92 -8.41 -12.53
N LYS A 48 11.63 -8.48 -13.66
CA LYS A 48 12.42 -9.64 -14.08
C LYS A 48 13.49 -10.01 -13.06
N ASN A 49 13.39 -11.23 -12.55
CA ASN A 49 14.29 -11.79 -11.54
C ASN A 49 14.37 -10.96 -10.23
N LYS A 50 13.29 -10.28 -9.85
CA LYS A 50 13.21 -9.42 -8.67
C LYS A 50 12.48 -10.08 -7.51
N ASN A 51 12.92 -9.74 -6.29
CA ASN A 51 12.16 -10.02 -5.07
C ASN A 51 11.20 -8.84 -4.83
N ILE A 52 9.93 -9.13 -4.74
CA ILE A 52 8.84 -8.16 -4.70
C ILE A 52 8.09 -8.29 -3.37
N LEU A 53 7.81 -7.17 -2.72
CA LEU A 53 6.85 -7.08 -1.62
C LEU A 53 5.59 -6.38 -2.14
N HIS A 54 4.46 -7.08 -2.11
CA HIS A 54 3.17 -6.55 -2.53
C HIS A 54 2.25 -6.30 -1.34
N ILE A 55 1.81 -5.07 -1.15
CA ILE A 55 0.99 -4.64 -0.02
C ILE A 55 -0.46 -4.49 -0.44
N GLY A 56 -1.36 -5.24 0.21
CA GLY A 56 -2.77 -5.24 -0.14
C GLY A 56 -3.04 -6.04 -1.42
N ILE A 57 -2.87 -7.36 -1.30
CA ILE A 57 -2.87 -8.27 -2.47
C ILE A 57 -4.18 -8.37 -3.23
N GLY A 58 -5.31 -7.92 -2.63
CA GLY A 58 -6.62 -8.07 -3.26
C GLY A 58 -6.91 -9.53 -3.61
N ASN A 59 -7.27 -9.77 -4.87
CA ASN A 59 -7.45 -11.12 -5.40
C ASN A 59 -6.15 -11.75 -5.95
N SER A 60 -4.99 -11.22 -5.60
CA SER A 60 -3.67 -11.67 -6.07
C SER A 60 -3.42 -11.48 -7.57
N PHE A 61 -4.09 -10.49 -8.19
CA PHE A 61 -3.99 -10.23 -9.62
C PHE A 61 -2.53 -10.00 -10.05
N LEU A 62 -1.77 -9.17 -9.33
CA LEU A 62 -0.36 -8.90 -9.65
C LEU A 62 0.47 -10.18 -9.65
N ALA A 63 0.37 -11.01 -8.60
CA ALA A 63 1.14 -12.24 -8.51
C ALA A 63 0.81 -13.23 -9.63
N ASN A 64 -0.46 -13.25 -10.06
CA ASN A 64 -0.94 -14.14 -11.13
C ASN A 64 -0.58 -13.66 -12.54
N ASN A 65 -0.34 -12.36 -12.73
CA ASN A 65 -0.15 -11.76 -14.05
C ASN A 65 1.27 -11.20 -14.28
N LEU A 66 2.11 -11.12 -13.26
CA LEU A 66 3.50 -10.72 -13.45
C LEU A 66 4.35 -11.87 -14.00
N ASN A 67 5.16 -11.53 -15.00
CA ASN A 67 6.08 -12.47 -15.64
C ASN A 67 7.48 -12.38 -15.00
N ASN A 68 8.16 -13.54 -14.92
CA ASN A 68 9.60 -13.60 -14.66
C ASN A 68 10.11 -12.99 -13.34
N TYR A 69 9.28 -12.86 -12.30
CA TYR A 69 9.75 -12.47 -10.97
C TYR A 69 10.54 -13.61 -10.31
N LYS A 70 11.39 -13.27 -9.33
CA LYS A 70 12.11 -14.24 -8.51
C LYS A 70 11.24 -14.74 -7.36
N SER A 71 10.64 -13.83 -6.61
CA SER A 71 9.67 -14.14 -5.55
C SER A 71 8.73 -12.95 -5.31
N ILE A 72 7.52 -13.25 -4.88
CA ILE A 72 6.58 -12.24 -4.37
C ILE A 72 6.18 -12.64 -2.96
N ASP A 73 6.35 -11.72 -2.01
CA ASP A 73 5.79 -11.80 -0.68
C ASP A 73 4.60 -10.82 -0.61
N GLY A 74 3.40 -11.34 -0.43
CA GLY A 74 2.16 -10.58 -0.36
C GLY A 74 1.74 -10.32 1.08
N ILE A 75 1.20 -9.14 1.37
CA ILE A 75 0.63 -8.80 2.67
C ILE A 75 -0.84 -8.44 2.51
N THR A 76 -1.68 -9.00 3.35
CA THR A 76 -3.10 -8.69 3.44
C THR A 76 -3.59 -8.61 4.88
N ILE A 77 -4.70 -7.88 5.09
CA ILE A 77 -5.46 -7.82 6.34
C ILE A 77 -6.79 -8.57 6.24
N SER A 78 -7.03 -9.27 5.13
CA SER A 78 -8.25 -10.05 4.89
C SER A 78 -7.92 -11.54 4.89
N ASN A 79 -8.58 -12.30 5.76
CA ASN A 79 -8.45 -13.76 5.79
C ASN A 79 -8.95 -14.42 4.50
N ASN A 80 -9.94 -13.83 3.85
CA ASN A 80 -10.46 -14.33 2.57
C ASN A 80 -9.43 -14.14 1.45
N GLU A 81 -8.79 -12.97 1.37
CA GLU A 81 -7.71 -12.73 0.40
C GLU A 81 -6.52 -13.68 0.63
N LEU A 82 -6.15 -13.89 1.91
CA LEU A 82 -5.11 -14.84 2.28
C LEU A 82 -5.43 -16.24 1.77
N SER A 83 -6.61 -16.77 2.11
CA SER A 83 -7.03 -18.13 1.75
C SER A 83 -7.10 -18.31 0.23
N ASN A 84 -7.70 -17.34 -0.48
CA ASN A 84 -7.84 -17.41 -1.93
C ASN A 84 -6.51 -17.29 -2.64
N GLY A 85 -5.64 -16.38 -2.21
CA GLY A 85 -4.30 -16.27 -2.77
C GLY A 85 -3.46 -17.53 -2.56
N GLN A 86 -3.54 -18.18 -1.39
CA GLN A 86 -2.86 -19.44 -1.12
C GLN A 86 -3.40 -20.57 -2.01
N ASN A 87 -4.70 -20.60 -2.29
CA ASN A 87 -5.32 -21.60 -3.16
C ASN A 87 -4.86 -21.50 -4.63
N LEU A 88 -4.31 -20.37 -5.07
CA LEU A 88 -3.74 -20.23 -6.41
C LEU A 88 -2.50 -21.09 -6.62
N LYS A 89 -1.81 -21.49 -5.54
CA LYS A 89 -0.60 -22.33 -5.58
C LYS A 89 0.48 -21.80 -6.54
N LEU A 90 0.60 -20.48 -6.64
CA LEU A 90 1.59 -19.86 -7.51
C LEU A 90 3.01 -20.13 -6.99
N PRO A 91 3.97 -20.46 -7.85
CA PRO A 91 5.35 -20.71 -7.43
C PRO A 91 5.99 -19.40 -6.91
N ASN A 92 6.78 -19.53 -5.82
CA ASN A 92 7.51 -18.41 -5.22
C ASN A 92 6.61 -17.23 -4.77
N TYR A 93 5.33 -17.50 -4.49
CA TYR A 93 4.39 -16.55 -3.94
C TYR A 93 4.01 -16.96 -2.50
N ASN A 94 4.40 -16.12 -1.54
CA ASN A 94 4.08 -16.29 -0.14
C ASN A 94 3.14 -15.19 0.32
N ILE A 95 2.17 -15.50 1.16
CA ILE A 95 1.20 -14.51 1.63
C ILE A 95 1.19 -14.49 3.15
N PHE A 96 1.20 -13.29 3.72
CA PHE A 96 1.23 -13.05 5.15
C PHE A 96 0.00 -12.24 5.57
N PHE A 97 -0.70 -12.74 6.58
CA PHE A 97 -1.77 -11.98 7.23
C PHE A 97 -1.14 -10.97 8.17
N LYS A 98 -1.05 -9.73 7.73
CA LYS A 98 -0.42 -8.66 8.51
C LYS A 98 -0.86 -7.28 8.04
N ASN A 99 -1.04 -6.36 8.98
CA ASN A 99 -1.24 -4.96 8.67
C ASN A 99 0.12 -4.29 8.41
N LYS A 100 0.22 -3.49 7.35
CA LYS A 100 1.46 -2.77 7.01
C LYS A 100 1.92 -1.80 8.10
N TYR A 101 1.01 -1.34 8.97
CA TYR A 101 1.30 -0.47 10.11
C TYR A 101 1.61 -1.23 11.40
N SER A 102 1.59 -2.56 11.41
CA SER A 102 1.90 -3.36 12.60
C SER A 102 3.25 -2.98 13.18
N LYS A 103 3.37 -3.02 14.50
CA LYS A 103 4.66 -2.86 15.17
C LYS A 103 5.62 -4.00 14.82
N GLY A 104 6.91 -3.69 14.83
CA GLY A 104 7.95 -4.65 14.49
C GLY A 104 8.10 -4.90 12.99
N ASP A 105 8.66 -6.04 12.66
CA ASP A 105 9.00 -6.39 11.29
C ASP A 105 7.76 -6.80 10.48
N LEU A 106 7.64 -6.29 9.25
CA LEU A 106 6.59 -6.72 8.31
C LEU A 106 6.77 -8.20 7.95
N ILE A 107 7.98 -8.56 7.60
CA ILE A 107 8.37 -9.94 7.32
C ILE A 107 9.72 -10.16 7.99
N LYS A 108 9.83 -11.22 8.77
CA LYS A 108 11.05 -11.56 9.50
C LYS A 108 12.19 -11.84 8.53
N ASP A 109 13.40 -11.40 8.89
CA ASP A 109 14.65 -11.68 8.18
C ASP A 109 14.73 -11.20 6.71
N LYS A 110 13.91 -10.19 6.34
CA LYS A 110 13.84 -9.64 4.97
C LYS A 110 14.37 -8.19 4.85
N ILE A 111 15.31 -7.79 5.73
CA ILE A 111 15.96 -6.46 5.65
C ILE A 111 16.84 -6.40 4.40
N ASN A 112 16.80 -5.27 3.66
CA ASN A 112 17.51 -5.09 2.39
C ASN A 112 17.31 -6.24 1.40
N TYR A 113 16.10 -6.77 1.34
CA TYR A 113 15.81 -7.97 0.58
C TYR A 113 15.04 -7.69 -0.72
N TYR A 114 14.11 -6.73 -0.69
CA TYR A 114 13.24 -6.48 -1.83
C TYR A 114 13.87 -5.51 -2.82
N ASP A 115 13.73 -5.85 -4.09
CA ASP A 115 14.05 -4.96 -5.19
C ASP A 115 12.92 -3.97 -5.45
N LEU A 116 11.67 -4.44 -5.27
CA LEU A 116 10.44 -3.66 -5.45
C LEU A 116 9.52 -3.82 -4.24
N ILE A 117 8.92 -2.72 -3.82
CA ILE A 117 7.76 -2.70 -2.90
C ILE A 117 6.61 -2.07 -3.68
N ILE A 118 5.52 -2.81 -3.86
CA ILE A 118 4.32 -2.35 -4.56
C ILE A 118 3.26 -2.07 -3.51
N ASP A 119 2.87 -0.81 -3.38
CA ASP A 119 1.77 -0.35 -2.54
C ASP A 119 0.99 0.71 -3.33
N ASN A 120 0.02 0.25 -4.10
CA ASN A 120 -0.75 1.11 -5.01
C ASN A 120 -1.56 2.19 -4.29
N ASN A 121 -1.87 1.97 -3.01
CA ASN A 121 -2.53 2.95 -2.15
C ASN A 121 -1.68 3.23 -0.90
N LEU A 122 -0.57 3.91 -1.10
CA LEU A 122 0.54 4.04 -0.16
C LEU A 122 0.13 4.50 1.25
N LYS A 123 -0.80 5.46 1.35
CA LYS A 123 -1.27 6.02 2.63
C LYS A 123 -2.57 5.40 3.13
N SER A 124 -3.11 4.38 2.46
CA SER A 124 -4.36 3.75 2.88
C SER A 124 -4.27 3.22 4.32
N PHE A 125 -5.35 3.36 5.07
CA PHE A 125 -5.48 2.91 6.45
C PHE A 125 -4.48 3.55 7.45
N ALA A 126 -3.74 4.57 7.08
CA ALA A 126 -2.92 5.31 8.03
C ALA A 126 -3.83 6.00 9.07
N CYS A 127 -3.61 5.73 10.34
CA CYS A 127 -4.36 6.36 11.42
C CYS A 127 -3.91 7.81 11.68
N CYS A 128 -2.66 8.13 11.36
CA CYS A 128 -2.06 9.45 11.53
C CYS A 128 -0.78 9.58 10.69
N GLU A 129 -0.22 10.79 10.62
CA GLU A 129 1.03 11.04 9.89
C GLU A 129 2.20 10.24 10.47
N TYR A 130 2.27 10.07 11.79
CA TYR A 130 3.37 9.30 12.42
C TYR A 130 3.37 7.84 11.99
N SER A 131 2.20 7.18 11.96
CA SER A 131 2.13 5.80 11.50
C SER A 131 2.51 5.67 10.03
N PHE A 132 2.16 6.66 9.22
CA PHE A 132 2.55 6.71 7.82
C PHE A 132 4.05 6.90 7.65
N GLU A 133 4.67 7.79 8.44
CA GLU A 133 6.12 7.98 8.40
C GLU A 133 6.89 6.74 8.84
N ASP A 134 6.44 6.09 9.92
CA ASP A 134 7.01 4.82 10.37
C ASP A 134 6.92 3.75 9.28
N LEU A 135 5.82 3.72 8.50
CA LEU A 135 5.67 2.83 7.35
C LEU A 135 6.75 3.10 6.29
N ILE A 136 6.98 4.36 5.94
CA ILE A 136 7.96 4.74 4.92
C ILE A 136 9.39 4.38 5.36
N ILE A 137 9.72 4.62 6.64
CA ILE A 137 10.99 4.21 7.24
C ILE A 137 11.13 2.69 7.16
N LYS A 138 10.06 1.97 7.46
CA LYS A 138 10.00 0.51 7.39
C LYS A 138 10.22 0.02 5.96
N TYR A 139 9.54 0.58 4.97
CA TYR A 139 9.75 0.23 3.57
C TYR A 139 11.19 0.48 3.14
N LYS A 140 11.79 1.61 3.54
CA LYS A 140 13.20 1.91 3.27
C LYS A 140 14.14 0.85 3.85
N LYS A 141 13.84 0.32 5.05
CA LYS A 141 14.62 -0.75 5.70
C LYS A 141 14.57 -2.06 4.90
N TYR A 142 13.41 -2.41 4.34
CA TYR A 142 13.22 -3.65 3.58
C TYR A 142 13.75 -3.57 2.15
N LEU A 143 13.79 -2.38 1.59
CA LEU A 143 14.19 -2.13 0.22
C LEU A 143 15.72 -2.18 0.09
N LYS A 144 16.22 -2.85 -0.95
CA LYS A 144 17.63 -2.78 -1.36
C LYS A 144 18.00 -1.36 -1.78
N ASN A 145 19.28 -1.01 -1.72
CA ASN A 145 19.78 0.22 -2.33
C ASN A 145 19.51 0.20 -3.84
N GLY A 146 18.99 1.30 -4.38
CA GLY A 146 18.57 1.38 -5.76
C GLY A 146 17.22 0.71 -6.07
N GLY A 147 16.57 0.06 -5.08
CA GLY A 147 15.24 -0.50 -5.22
C GLY A 147 14.13 0.56 -5.23
N TYR A 148 12.91 0.17 -5.59
CA TYR A 148 11.80 1.09 -5.78
C TYR A 148 10.59 0.76 -4.91
N ILE A 149 9.95 1.80 -4.38
CA ILE A 149 8.55 1.76 -3.98
C ILE A 149 7.74 2.22 -5.20
N ILE A 150 6.78 1.40 -5.62
CA ILE A 150 5.88 1.70 -6.73
C ILE A 150 4.48 1.92 -6.18
N SER A 151 3.89 3.04 -6.55
CA SER A 151 2.53 3.41 -6.16
C SER A 151 1.79 4.03 -7.34
N SER A 152 0.47 4.20 -7.22
CA SER A 152 -0.35 4.81 -8.25
C SER A 152 -1.08 6.04 -7.72
N LEU A 153 -1.07 7.14 -8.49
CA LEU A 153 -1.89 8.31 -8.17
C LEU A 153 -3.38 7.99 -8.15
N LYS A 154 -3.84 7.04 -8.98
CA LYS A 154 -5.22 6.54 -8.93
C LYS A 154 -5.50 5.86 -7.58
N GLY A 155 -4.63 4.92 -7.17
CA GLY A 155 -4.74 4.24 -5.89
C GLY A 155 -4.62 5.21 -4.72
N MET A 156 -3.68 6.17 -4.78
CA MET A 156 -3.48 7.18 -3.74
C MET A 156 -4.60 8.23 -3.68
N SER A 157 -5.41 8.39 -4.71
CA SER A 157 -6.59 9.27 -4.69
C SER A 157 -7.80 8.62 -4.01
N TRP A 158 -7.69 7.34 -3.69
CA TRP A 158 -8.74 6.58 -3.05
C TRP A 158 -8.54 6.57 -1.54
N SER A 159 -9.55 7.03 -0.79
CA SER A 159 -9.54 7.00 0.66
C SER A 159 -10.47 5.92 1.18
N ARG A 160 -9.93 4.98 1.90
CA ARG A 160 -10.72 4.06 2.70
C ARG A 160 -10.89 4.59 4.11
N ILE A 161 -11.93 5.33 4.27
CA ILE A 161 -12.42 5.69 5.59
C ILE A 161 -13.56 4.74 5.89
N VAL A 162 -13.65 4.30 7.13
CA VAL A 162 -14.71 3.41 7.63
C VAL A 162 -16.12 3.96 7.33
N LYS A 163 -16.24 5.26 7.07
CA LYS A 163 -17.41 5.88 6.46
C LYS A 163 -16.93 6.75 5.29
N PRO A 164 -17.55 6.67 4.12
CA PRO A 164 -17.13 7.41 2.96
C PRO A 164 -17.11 8.90 3.26
N VAL A 165 -15.91 9.50 3.26
CA VAL A 165 -15.78 10.95 3.24
C VAL A 165 -16.06 11.37 1.82
N TYR A 166 -17.16 12.03 1.67
CA TYR A 166 -17.62 12.45 0.37
C TYR A 166 -16.75 13.54 -0.21
N SER A 167 -16.40 13.38 -1.47
CA SER A 167 -15.58 14.32 -2.23
C SER A 167 -16.25 15.68 -2.53
N PHE A 168 -17.53 15.86 -2.24
CA PHE A 168 -18.26 17.08 -2.55
C PHE A 168 -18.13 18.15 -1.47
N SER A 169 -17.76 19.38 -1.90
CA SER A 169 -17.48 20.53 -1.05
C SER A 169 -18.62 20.93 -0.10
N LEU A 170 -19.88 20.79 -0.52
CA LEU A 170 -21.06 21.01 0.31
C LEU A 170 -21.18 20.00 1.46
N LYS A 171 -20.81 18.77 1.23
CA LYS A 171 -20.81 17.74 2.28
C LYS A 171 -19.65 17.93 3.27
N LYS A 172 -18.52 18.50 2.87
CA LYS A 172 -17.45 18.91 3.83
C LYS A 172 -17.94 19.91 4.85
N PHE A 173 -18.84 20.80 4.44
CA PHE A 173 -19.43 21.79 5.34
C PHE A 173 -20.35 21.13 6.38
N PHE A 174 -21.14 20.16 6.00
CA PHE A 174 -21.99 19.37 6.91
C PHE A 174 -21.19 18.39 7.77
N TYR A 175 -20.09 17.87 7.27
CA TYR A 175 -19.21 16.95 7.97
C TYR A 175 -18.49 17.58 9.17
N LYS A 176 -18.19 18.87 9.14
CA LYS A 176 -17.67 19.59 10.28
C LYS A 176 -18.58 19.53 11.52
N ARG A 177 -19.85 19.19 11.32
CA ARG A 177 -20.86 19.07 12.38
C ARG A 177 -21.07 17.65 12.89
N LEU A 178 -20.58 16.64 12.20
CA LEU A 178 -20.68 15.26 12.67
C LEU A 178 -19.49 14.98 13.58
N LYS A 179 -19.72 15.22 14.87
CA LYS A 179 -18.74 15.08 15.97
C LYS A 179 -18.21 13.65 16.19
N GLU A 180 -18.66 12.67 15.42
CA GLU A 180 -18.42 11.25 15.71
C GLU A 180 -17.39 10.60 14.80
N PHE A 181 -16.62 11.38 14.06
CA PHE A 181 -15.62 10.82 13.16
C PHE A 181 -14.22 10.96 13.78
N ASP A 182 -13.85 9.98 14.61
CA ASP A 182 -12.54 9.91 15.26
C ASP A 182 -11.45 9.25 14.42
N GLY A 183 -11.72 8.98 13.16
CA GLY A 183 -10.75 8.42 12.21
C GLY A 183 -9.92 9.45 11.45
N PRO A 184 -8.86 9.02 10.77
CA PRO A 184 -8.09 9.90 9.90
C PRO A 184 -8.98 10.49 8.80
N LYS A 185 -8.99 11.81 8.71
CA LYS A 185 -9.94 12.54 7.85
C LYS A 185 -9.74 12.30 6.37
N THR A 186 -8.53 12.02 5.93
CA THR A 186 -8.21 11.64 4.55
C THR A 186 -6.88 10.87 4.52
N ASN A 187 -6.80 9.89 3.63
CA ASN A 187 -5.57 9.18 3.30
C ASN A 187 -5.13 9.47 1.86
N LEU A 188 -5.66 10.56 1.30
CA LEU A 188 -5.33 10.98 -0.06
C LEU A 188 -3.92 11.51 -0.13
N MET A 189 -3.23 11.19 -1.22
CA MET A 189 -1.93 11.74 -1.55
C MET A 189 -1.97 12.34 -2.95
N SER A 190 -1.46 13.56 -3.06
CA SER A 190 -1.22 14.23 -4.33
C SER A 190 0.23 14.01 -4.78
N PHE A 191 0.53 14.38 -6.03
CA PHE A 191 1.91 14.38 -6.52
C PHE A 191 2.83 15.27 -5.67
N ASN A 192 2.34 16.42 -5.20
CA ASN A 192 3.10 17.30 -4.30
C ASN A 192 3.42 16.62 -2.97
N ASP A 193 2.51 15.80 -2.44
CA ASP A 193 2.79 15.02 -1.22
C ASP A 193 3.87 13.97 -1.49
N CYS A 194 3.88 13.35 -2.67
CA CYS A 194 4.94 12.44 -3.09
C CYS A 194 6.29 13.13 -3.18
N GLN A 195 6.35 14.36 -3.71
CA GLN A 195 7.58 15.15 -3.75
C GLN A 195 8.11 15.49 -2.35
N LYS A 196 7.23 15.92 -1.45
CA LYS A 196 7.60 16.17 -0.05
C LYS A 196 8.09 14.92 0.65
N LEU A 197 7.40 13.78 0.44
CA LEU A 197 7.77 12.50 1.00
C LEU A 197 9.16 12.06 0.53
N SER A 198 9.43 12.15 -0.77
CA SER A 198 10.72 11.75 -1.34
C SER A 198 11.86 12.58 -0.79
N SER A 199 11.71 13.90 -0.73
CA SER A 199 12.70 14.82 -0.16
C SER A 199 12.96 14.53 1.32
N LYS A 200 11.89 14.34 2.10
CA LYS A 200 11.98 14.09 3.54
C LYS A 200 12.70 12.79 3.89
N HIS A 201 12.49 11.74 3.11
CA HIS A 201 13.02 10.39 3.42
C HIS A 201 14.19 9.97 2.54
N ASN A 202 14.81 10.91 1.82
CA ASN A 202 15.95 10.66 0.94
C ASN A 202 15.67 9.55 -0.08
N PHE A 203 14.55 9.67 -0.78
CA PHE A 203 14.27 8.96 -2.01
C PHE A 203 14.48 9.91 -3.20
N THR A 204 14.81 9.36 -4.34
CA THR A 204 14.65 10.07 -5.61
C THR A 204 13.26 9.74 -6.14
N LEU A 205 12.46 10.76 -6.41
CA LEU A 205 11.20 10.58 -7.12
C LEU A 205 11.55 10.43 -8.60
N ASP A 206 11.58 9.20 -9.07
CA ASP A 206 11.82 8.89 -10.46
C ASP A 206 10.53 9.10 -11.27
N SER A 207 10.67 9.23 -12.58
CA SER A 207 9.62 9.74 -13.46
C SER A 207 8.24 9.14 -13.23
N LYS A 208 7.23 10.00 -13.32
CA LYS A 208 5.84 9.61 -13.45
C LYS A 208 5.62 9.00 -14.84
N VAL A 209 5.31 7.72 -14.89
CA VAL A 209 4.82 7.05 -16.10
C VAL A 209 3.30 6.92 -15.97
N ASN A 210 2.54 7.66 -16.76
CA ASN A 210 1.09 7.77 -16.61
C ASN A 210 0.67 8.19 -15.19
N ASN A 211 0.06 7.28 -14.42
CA ASN A 211 -0.31 7.51 -13.02
C ASN A 211 0.66 6.85 -12.04
N LEU A 212 1.65 6.13 -12.50
CA LEU A 212 2.60 5.43 -11.63
C LEU A 212 3.66 6.38 -11.10
N ILE A 213 4.01 6.20 -9.84
CA ILE A 213 5.02 6.95 -9.11
C ILE A 213 6.06 5.98 -8.57
N PHE A 214 7.31 6.32 -8.78
CA PHE A 214 8.46 5.52 -8.40
C PHE A 214 9.32 6.28 -7.39
N PHE A 215 9.45 5.75 -6.18
CA PHE A 215 10.36 6.26 -5.17
C PHE A 215 11.59 5.36 -5.13
N LYS A 216 12.69 5.81 -5.71
CA LYS A 216 13.96 5.09 -5.71
C LYS A 216 14.70 5.33 -4.42
N LYS A 217 15.09 4.26 -3.71
CA LYS A 217 15.96 4.37 -2.55
C LYS A 217 17.36 4.78 -2.99
N ASN A 218 17.82 5.92 -2.47
CA ASN A 218 19.19 6.37 -2.68
C ASN A 218 20.17 5.46 -1.92
N GLN A 219 21.40 5.46 -2.35
CA GLN A 219 22.50 4.73 -1.70
C GLN A 219 22.84 5.31 -0.33
#